data_efa5c74f09e267f03809f5fe4be0e3e8
#
_entry.id   efa5c74f09e267f03809f5fe4be0e3e8
#
_cell.length_a   1.000
_cell.length_b   1.000
_cell.length_c   1.000
_cell.angle_alpha   90.00
_cell.angle_beta   90.00
_cell.angle_gamma   90.00
#
_symmetry.space_group_name_H-M   'P 1'
#
loop_
_entity.id
_entity.type
_entity.pdbx_description
1 polymer ?
#
loop_
_entity_poly.entity_id
_entity_poly.type
_entity_poly.pdbx_seq_one_letter_code
_entity_poly.pdbx_strand_id
1 'polypeptide(L)'
;MKLAERIQYLRKMKGISQEELAEKAGVSRQAVSKWESDQSTPDVEKIIIMSDYFGVTTDYILKGIQTVESKEQKSRELASKGLYISSAAFVVIGLFCAFGGWYAQQTMEAVWGAMIVQVVGVAGFFIASILSREKAPIYIAWILINGIVFMPVSIMTGYIADLVFRQGWISPYPIGIVHTLAFAVVYLSVLIMSYFILKKRQENAVDIQKFY
;
A
#
# COMPACT_ATOMS: atom_id res chain seq x y z
N MET A 1 -6.15 -28.69 -12.46
CA MET A 1 -6.37 -29.39 -11.17
C MET A 1 -7.73 -30.05 -11.17
N LYS A 2 -7.80 -31.34 -10.82
CA LYS A 2 -9.04 -32.08 -10.59
C LYS A 2 -9.72 -31.66 -9.28
N LEU A 3 -10.99 -32.04 -9.09
CA LEU A 3 -11.74 -31.78 -7.84
C LEU A 3 -10.97 -32.30 -6.60
N ALA A 4 -10.51 -33.54 -6.66
CA ALA A 4 -9.74 -34.16 -5.58
C ALA A 4 -8.50 -33.38 -5.19
N GLU A 5 -7.72 -32.94 -6.17
CA GLU A 5 -6.51 -32.13 -5.97
C GLU A 5 -6.84 -30.78 -5.35
N ARG A 6 -7.97 -30.15 -5.72
CA ARG A 6 -8.40 -28.87 -5.16
C ARG A 6 -8.82 -28.99 -3.70
N ILE A 7 -9.57 -30.04 -3.35
CA ILE A 7 -9.94 -30.30 -1.94
C ILE A 7 -8.69 -30.51 -1.10
N GLN A 8 -7.76 -31.35 -1.56
CA GLN A 8 -6.49 -31.59 -0.87
C GLN A 8 -5.66 -30.32 -0.74
N TYR A 9 -5.58 -29.50 -1.80
CA TYR A 9 -4.86 -28.24 -1.80
C TYR A 9 -5.44 -27.25 -0.78
N LEU A 10 -6.75 -27.05 -0.76
CA LEU A 10 -7.43 -26.16 0.19
C LEU A 10 -7.22 -26.59 1.63
N ARG A 11 -7.32 -27.90 1.90
CA ARG A 11 -7.05 -28.45 3.23
C ARG A 11 -5.60 -28.19 3.68
N LYS A 12 -4.62 -28.49 2.81
CA LYS A 12 -3.20 -28.26 3.10
C LYS A 12 -2.89 -26.78 3.30
N MET A 13 -3.46 -25.90 2.50
CA MET A 13 -3.30 -24.44 2.64
C MET A 13 -3.83 -23.93 3.98
N LYS A 14 -4.91 -24.53 4.49
CA LYS A 14 -5.46 -24.20 5.82
C LYS A 14 -4.74 -24.90 6.97
N GLY A 15 -3.78 -25.78 6.67
CA GLY A 15 -2.95 -26.47 7.67
C GLY A 15 -3.68 -27.53 8.49
N ILE A 16 -4.85 -28.05 8.01
CA ILE A 16 -5.68 -29.00 8.74
C ILE A 16 -5.50 -30.44 8.27
N SER A 17 -5.78 -31.40 9.16
CA SER A 17 -5.76 -32.82 8.88
C SER A 17 -7.01 -33.28 8.12
N GLN A 18 -6.99 -34.50 7.54
CA GLN A 18 -8.21 -35.11 6.95
C GLN A 18 -9.30 -35.35 7.98
N GLU A 19 -8.93 -35.62 9.23
CA GLU A 19 -9.87 -35.82 10.35
C GLU A 19 -10.60 -34.50 10.67
N GLU A 20 -9.89 -33.40 10.79
CA GLU A 20 -10.48 -32.07 11.05
C GLU A 20 -11.38 -31.60 9.91
N LEU A 21 -11.01 -31.88 8.64
CA LEU A 21 -11.89 -31.59 7.52
C LEU A 21 -13.16 -32.46 7.55
N ALA A 22 -13.03 -33.72 7.92
CA ALA A 22 -14.16 -34.65 8.04
C ALA A 22 -15.15 -34.17 9.12
N GLU A 23 -14.66 -33.74 10.27
CA GLU A 23 -15.48 -33.15 11.34
C GLU A 23 -16.25 -31.91 10.84
N LYS A 24 -15.58 -30.99 10.14
CA LYS A 24 -16.21 -29.79 9.59
C LYS A 24 -17.24 -30.10 8.50
N ALA A 25 -16.98 -31.09 7.67
CA ALA A 25 -17.92 -31.53 6.62
C ALA A 25 -19.04 -32.44 7.11
N GLY A 26 -18.98 -32.90 8.38
CA GLY A 26 -19.94 -33.82 8.94
C GLY A 26 -19.91 -35.23 8.29
N VAL A 27 -18.70 -35.75 8.03
CA VAL A 27 -18.46 -37.04 7.37
C VAL A 27 -17.35 -37.81 8.08
N SER A 28 -17.12 -39.07 7.67
CA SER A 28 -15.99 -39.84 8.17
C SER A 28 -14.67 -39.42 7.52
N ARG A 29 -13.53 -39.60 8.22
CA ARG A 29 -12.17 -39.41 7.66
C ARG A 29 -11.96 -40.20 6.38
N GLN A 30 -12.55 -41.42 6.31
CA GLN A 30 -12.45 -42.28 5.12
C GLN A 30 -13.14 -41.64 3.89
N ALA A 31 -14.23 -40.91 4.08
CA ALA A 31 -14.91 -40.21 3.00
C ALA A 31 -13.99 -39.10 2.43
N VAL A 32 -13.38 -38.27 3.29
CA VAL A 32 -12.44 -37.25 2.87
C VAL A 32 -11.22 -37.86 2.15
N SER A 33 -10.68 -38.98 2.67
CA SER A 33 -9.59 -39.69 2.01
C SER A 33 -9.95 -40.18 0.60
N LYS A 34 -11.18 -40.71 0.41
CA LYS A 34 -11.67 -41.12 -0.90
C LYS A 34 -11.87 -39.93 -1.85
N TRP A 35 -12.31 -38.78 -1.35
CA TRP A 35 -12.44 -37.56 -2.15
C TRP A 35 -11.09 -37.06 -2.64
N GLU A 36 -10.09 -37.04 -1.76
CA GLU A 36 -8.73 -36.57 -2.09
C GLU A 36 -7.97 -37.54 -3.00
N SER A 37 -8.35 -38.84 -3.00
CA SER A 37 -7.74 -39.84 -3.87
C SER A 37 -8.53 -40.10 -5.19
N ASP A 38 -9.53 -39.26 -5.50
CA ASP A 38 -10.36 -39.36 -6.72
C ASP A 38 -11.17 -40.66 -6.80
N GLN A 39 -11.40 -41.32 -5.64
CA GLN A 39 -12.19 -42.58 -5.57
C GLN A 39 -13.68 -42.33 -5.41
N SER A 40 -14.07 -41.19 -4.90
CA SER A 40 -15.47 -40.76 -4.82
C SER A 40 -15.55 -39.24 -4.88
N THR A 41 -16.72 -38.71 -5.18
CA THR A 41 -17.02 -37.29 -5.18
C THR A 41 -17.88 -36.91 -3.98
N PRO A 42 -17.65 -35.77 -3.31
CA PRO A 42 -18.58 -35.26 -2.32
C PRO A 42 -19.90 -34.85 -2.97
N ASP A 43 -20.98 -34.95 -2.22
CA ASP A 43 -22.28 -34.43 -2.63
C ASP A 43 -22.30 -32.89 -2.59
N VAL A 44 -23.36 -32.32 -3.19
CA VAL A 44 -23.46 -30.85 -3.32
C VAL A 44 -23.49 -30.14 -1.95
N GLU A 45 -24.15 -30.77 -0.95
CA GLU A 45 -24.25 -30.23 0.40
C GLU A 45 -22.86 -30.13 1.04
N LYS A 46 -22.02 -31.14 0.90
CA LYS A 46 -20.66 -31.17 1.41
C LYS A 46 -19.75 -30.16 0.68
N ILE A 47 -19.98 -29.96 -0.62
CA ILE A 47 -19.28 -28.93 -1.39
C ILE A 47 -19.63 -27.52 -0.88
N ILE A 48 -20.89 -27.25 -0.55
CA ILE A 48 -21.33 -25.98 0.02
C ILE A 48 -20.65 -25.76 1.38
N ILE A 49 -20.71 -26.77 2.28
CA ILE A 49 -20.07 -26.67 3.60
C ILE A 49 -18.56 -26.42 3.46
N MET A 50 -17.90 -27.13 2.56
CA MET A 50 -16.46 -26.91 2.30
C MET A 50 -16.16 -25.53 1.71
N SER A 51 -17.03 -25.01 0.81
CA SER A 51 -16.87 -23.69 0.22
C SER A 51 -16.91 -22.60 1.29
N ASP A 52 -17.87 -22.65 2.19
CA ASP A 52 -18.01 -21.72 3.31
C ASP A 52 -16.83 -21.85 4.28
N TYR A 53 -16.44 -23.06 4.62
CA TYR A 53 -15.33 -23.32 5.54
C TYR A 53 -13.99 -22.83 5.00
N PHE A 54 -13.72 -23.02 3.71
CA PHE A 54 -12.49 -22.57 3.06
C PHE A 54 -12.54 -21.10 2.60
N GLY A 55 -13.71 -20.47 2.60
CA GLY A 55 -13.89 -19.09 2.11
C GLY A 55 -13.70 -18.97 0.59
N VAL A 56 -14.12 -20.02 -0.15
CA VAL A 56 -14.05 -20.07 -1.61
C VAL A 56 -15.45 -20.34 -2.19
N THR A 57 -15.63 -20.08 -3.49
CA THR A 57 -16.92 -20.40 -4.13
C THR A 57 -17.04 -21.90 -4.45
N THR A 58 -18.28 -22.40 -4.52
CA THR A 58 -18.57 -23.76 -4.99
C THR A 58 -18.03 -24.01 -6.39
N ASP A 59 -18.12 -23.00 -7.28
CA ASP A 59 -17.53 -23.08 -8.63
C ASP A 59 -16.01 -23.22 -8.62
N TYR A 60 -15.33 -22.62 -7.64
CA TYR A 60 -13.89 -22.85 -7.47
C TYR A 60 -13.59 -24.30 -7.10
N ILE A 61 -14.36 -24.88 -6.17
CA ILE A 61 -14.17 -26.28 -5.77
C ILE A 61 -14.49 -27.22 -6.95
N LEU A 62 -15.61 -27.00 -7.65
CA LEU A 62 -16.09 -27.89 -8.71
C LEU A 62 -15.28 -27.78 -10.00
N LYS A 63 -15.01 -26.56 -10.47
CA LYS A 63 -14.45 -26.28 -11.80
C LYS A 63 -13.06 -25.65 -11.75
N GLY A 64 -12.61 -25.16 -10.59
CA GLY A 64 -11.38 -24.37 -10.45
C GLY A 64 -11.51 -22.96 -11.00
N ILE A 65 -12.71 -22.48 -11.25
CA ILE A 65 -12.98 -21.16 -11.79
C ILE A 65 -13.03 -20.18 -10.63
N GLN A 66 -12.09 -19.24 -10.58
CA GLN A 66 -12.20 -18.08 -9.68
C GLN A 66 -13.32 -17.20 -10.22
N THR A 67 -14.18 -16.71 -9.33
CA THR A 67 -15.24 -15.76 -9.70
C THR A 67 -14.64 -14.54 -10.41
N VAL A 68 -15.38 -14.00 -11.37
CA VAL A 68 -14.98 -12.76 -12.07
C VAL A 68 -14.70 -11.65 -11.06
N GLU A 69 -15.49 -11.56 -9.98
CA GLU A 69 -15.28 -10.62 -8.87
C GLU A 69 -13.91 -10.78 -8.19
N SER A 70 -13.45 -12.02 -7.97
CA SER A 70 -12.14 -12.25 -7.33
C SER A 70 -10.98 -11.89 -8.26
N LYS A 71 -11.14 -12.08 -9.56
CA LYS A 71 -10.14 -11.65 -10.57
C LYS A 71 -10.10 -10.12 -10.71
N GLU A 72 -11.27 -9.49 -10.78
CA GLU A 72 -11.35 -8.03 -10.84
C GLU A 72 -10.80 -7.38 -9.57
N GLN A 73 -11.12 -7.91 -8.40
CA GLN A 73 -10.61 -7.42 -7.13
C GLN A 73 -9.07 -7.52 -7.07
N LYS A 74 -8.51 -8.66 -7.48
CA LYS A 74 -7.05 -8.85 -7.54
C LYS A 74 -6.40 -7.92 -8.55
N SER A 75 -7.04 -7.68 -9.70
CA SER A 75 -6.56 -6.73 -10.70
C SER A 75 -6.57 -5.29 -10.18
N ARG A 76 -7.64 -4.87 -9.52
CA ARG A 76 -7.75 -3.54 -8.87
C ARG A 76 -6.71 -3.35 -7.77
N GLU A 77 -6.45 -4.39 -6.98
CA GLU A 77 -5.44 -4.35 -5.92
C GLU A 77 -4.02 -4.23 -6.48
N LEU A 78 -3.70 -4.97 -7.54
CA LEU A 78 -2.44 -4.83 -8.26
C LEU A 78 -2.27 -3.44 -8.87
N ALA A 79 -3.31 -2.91 -9.50
CA ALA A 79 -3.31 -1.57 -10.08
C ALA A 79 -3.11 -0.50 -9.01
N SER A 80 -3.77 -0.61 -7.86
CA SER A 80 -3.61 0.34 -6.74
C SER A 80 -2.18 0.31 -6.17
N LYS A 81 -1.58 -0.87 -6.01
CA LYS A 81 -0.18 -0.99 -5.58
C LYS A 81 0.79 -0.33 -6.58
N GLY A 82 0.56 -0.54 -7.88
CA GLY A 82 1.33 0.14 -8.93
C GLY A 82 1.21 1.66 -8.87
N LEU A 83 -0.02 2.17 -8.69
CA LEU A 83 -0.29 3.60 -8.54
C LEU A 83 0.34 4.20 -7.28
N TYR A 84 0.36 3.50 -6.16
CA TYR A 84 1.05 3.97 -4.95
C TYR A 84 2.56 4.14 -5.18
N ILE A 85 3.19 3.15 -5.82
CA ILE A 85 4.63 3.21 -6.10
C ILE A 85 4.94 4.32 -7.09
N SER A 86 4.17 4.44 -8.19
CA SER A 86 4.36 5.49 -9.18
C SER A 86 4.13 6.89 -8.60
N SER A 87 3.16 7.06 -7.70
CA SER A 87 2.93 8.32 -6.98
C SER A 87 4.15 8.78 -6.21
N ALA A 88 4.78 7.87 -5.45
CA ALA A 88 6.01 8.17 -4.72
C ALA A 88 7.16 8.51 -5.68
N ALA A 89 7.27 7.79 -6.81
CA ALA A 89 8.29 8.06 -7.83
C ALA A 89 8.10 9.46 -8.44
N PHE A 90 6.87 9.87 -8.77
CA PHE A 90 6.61 11.22 -9.31
C PHE A 90 7.00 12.33 -8.33
N VAL A 91 6.76 12.15 -7.03
CA VAL A 91 7.18 13.15 -6.02
C VAL A 91 8.69 13.24 -5.95
N VAL A 92 9.40 12.12 -5.98
CA VAL A 92 10.87 12.10 -5.98
C VAL A 92 11.44 12.69 -7.28
N ILE A 93 10.88 12.35 -8.43
CA ILE A 93 11.25 12.94 -9.73
C ILE A 93 11.06 14.46 -9.70
N GLY A 94 9.94 14.96 -9.16
CA GLY A 94 9.68 16.38 -8.99
C GLY A 94 10.76 17.07 -8.15
N LEU A 95 11.25 16.44 -7.07
CA LEU A 95 12.38 16.98 -6.28
C LEU A 95 13.65 17.09 -7.11
N PHE A 96 14.01 16.06 -7.87
CA PHE A 96 15.19 16.08 -8.73
C PHE A 96 15.05 17.09 -9.87
N CYS A 97 13.87 17.24 -10.46
CA CYS A 97 13.62 18.27 -11.46
C CYS A 97 13.76 19.67 -10.90
N ALA A 98 13.24 19.92 -9.67
CA ALA A 98 13.42 21.20 -8.99
C ALA A 98 14.88 21.50 -8.70
N PHE A 99 15.62 20.49 -8.20
CA PHE A 99 17.05 20.62 -7.95
C PHE A 99 17.83 20.97 -9.23
N GLY A 100 17.63 20.18 -10.30
CA GLY A 100 18.33 20.40 -11.57
C GLY A 100 17.96 21.73 -12.23
N GLY A 101 16.67 22.10 -12.23
CA GLY A 101 16.20 23.36 -12.77
C GLY A 101 16.73 24.57 -12.00
N TRP A 102 16.72 24.53 -10.67
CA TRP A 102 17.31 25.58 -9.84
C TRP A 102 18.84 25.68 -10.05
N TYR A 103 19.53 24.53 -10.11
CA TYR A 103 20.98 24.53 -10.33
C TYR A 103 21.36 25.16 -11.68
N ALA A 104 20.57 24.92 -12.72
CA ALA A 104 20.84 25.43 -14.07
C ALA A 104 20.44 26.89 -14.26
N GLN A 105 19.28 27.32 -13.71
CA GLN A 105 18.67 28.62 -14.03
C GLN A 105 18.61 29.58 -12.86
N GLN A 106 18.66 29.07 -11.63
CA GLN A 106 18.51 29.86 -10.37
C GLN A 106 17.23 30.71 -10.33
N THR A 107 16.16 30.23 -11.01
CA THR A 107 14.87 30.89 -11.07
C THR A 107 13.78 30.07 -10.40
N MET A 108 12.80 30.75 -9.81
CA MET A 108 11.64 30.10 -9.19
C MET A 108 10.72 29.44 -10.22
N GLU A 109 10.78 29.84 -11.48
CA GLU A 109 9.97 29.25 -12.57
C GLU A 109 10.27 27.76 -12.74
N ALA A 110 11.54 27.38 -12.71
CA ALA A 110 11.96 25.97 -12.77
C ALA A 110 11.41 25.14 -11.58
N VAL A 111 11.32 25.76 -10.40
CA VAL A 111 10.77 25.12 -9.20
C VAL A 111 9.25 24.90 -9.34
N TRP A 112 8.52 25.89 -9.87
CA TRP A 112 7.09 25.75 -10.09
C TRP A 112 6.74 24.61 -11.05
N GLY A 113 7.49 24.46 -12.15
CA GLY A 113 7.32 23.34 -13.08
C GLY A 113 7.50 21.97 -12.40
N ALA A 114 8.50 21.85 -11.53
CA ALA A 114 8.75 20.65 -10.76
C ALA A 114 7.65 20.34 -9.73
N MET A 115 7.07 21.38 -9.11
CA MET A 115 5.94 21.20 -8.18
C MET A 115 4.69 20.63 -8.88
N ILE A 116 4.46 20.95 -10.17
CA ILE A 116 3.37 20.36 -10.96
C ILE A 116 3.54 18.84 -11.04
N VAL A 117 4.77 18.34 -11.25
CA VAL A 117 5.06 16.90 -11.27
C VAL A 117 4.74 16.25 -9.93
N GLN A 118 5.02 16.92 -8.81
CA GLN A 118 4.65 16.42 -7.48
C GLN A 118 3.14 16.37 -7.28
N VAL A 119 2.39 17.36 -7.77
CA VAL A 119 0.91 17.38 -7.70
C VAL A 119 0.33 16.19 -8.46
N VAL A 120 0.88 15.82 -9.62
CA VAL A 120 0.49 14.59 -10.35
C VAL A 120 0.71 13.34 -9.49
N GLY A 121 1.85 13.26 -8.79
CA GLY A 121 2.10 12.17 -7.84
C GLY A 121 1.05 12.10 -6.73
N VAL A 122 0.67 13.23 -6.15
CA VAL A 122 -0.37 13.31 -5.11
C VAL A 122 -1.72 12.85 -5.64
N ALA A 123 -2.11 13.30 -6.83
CA ALA A 123 -3.36 12.88 -7.47
C ALA A 123 -3.38 11.36 -7.70
N GLY A 124 -2.27 10.79 -8.17
CA GLY A 124 -2.12 9.34 -8.32
C GLY A 124 -2.30 8.57 -7.00
N PHE A 125 -1.79 9.10 -5.89
CA PHE A 125 -1.99 8.51 -4.56
C PHE A 125 -3.46 8.49 -4.13
N PHE A 126 -4.19 9.57 -4.36
CA PHE A 126 -5.62 9.62 -4.05
C PHE A 126 -6.42 8.65 -4.92
N ILE A 127 -6.12 8.54 -6.22
CA ILE A 127 -6.74 7.56 -7.11
C ILE A 127 -6.47 6.14 -6.61
N ALA A 128 -5.22 5.81 -6.25
CA ALA A 128 -4.86 4.53 -5.67
C ALA A 128 -5.64 4.23 -4.40
N SER A 129 -5.82 5.23 -3.53
CA SER A 129 -6.60 5.10 -2.28
C SER A 129 -8.08 4.81 -2.52
N ILE A 130 -8.65 5.33 -3.61
CA ILE A 130 -10.05 5.05 -4.00
C ILE A 130 -10.19 3.64 -4.60
N LEU A 131 -9.20 3.20 -5.39
CA LEU A 131 -9.22 1.87 -6.01
C LEU A 131 -8.96 0.75 -5.01
N SER A 132 -8.17 1.00 -3.97
CA SER A 132 -7.77 0.02 -2.97
C SER A 132 -8.80 -0.11 -1.86
N ARG A 133 -9.14 -1.34 -1.48
CA ARG A 133 -9.84 -1.61 -0.22
C ARG A 133 -8.91 -1.59 0.97
N GLU A 134 -7.63 -1.82 0.75
CA GLU A 134 -6.59 -1.79 1.78
C GLU A 134 -6.04 -0.38 1.94
N LYS A 135 -5.64 -0.03 3.16
CA LYS A 135 -4.98 1.24 3.43
C LYS A 135 -3.62 1.31 2.76
N ALA A 136 -3.26 2.50 2.31
CA ALA A 136 -1.93 2.77 1.78
C ALA A 136 -0.84 2.37 2.78
N PRO A 137 0.26 1.74 2.33
CA PRO A 137 1.40 1.46 3.18
C PRO A 137 1.94 2.75 3.81
N ILE A 138 2.22 2.72 5.12
CA ILE A 138 2.70 3.90 5.87
C ILE A 138 3.91 4.55 5.20
N TYR A 139 4.86 3.74 4.74
CA TYR A 139 6.10 4.25 4.14
C TYR A 139 5.84 5.06 2.87
N ILE A 140 4.86 4.67 2.03
CA ILE A 140 4.50 5.43 0.83
C ILE A 140 3.88 6.78 1.20
N ALA A 141 2.90 6.78 2.12
CA ALA A 141 2.30 8.01 2.61
C ALA A 141 3.34 8.93 3.27
N TRP A 142 4.29 8.35 3.99
CA TRP A 142 5.38 9.08 4.64
C TRP A 142 6.34 9.69 3.63
N ILE A 143 6.76 8.96 2.59
CA ILE A 143 7.60 9.48 1.49
C ILE A 143 6.89 10.63 0.78
N LEU A 144 5.59 10.47 0.47
CA LEU A 144 4.80 11.51 -0.19
C LEU A 144 4.75 12.80 0.62
N ILE A 145 4.36 12.71 1.90
CA ILE A 145 4.25 13.89 2.78
C ILE A 145 5.59 14.60 2.87
N ASN A 146 6.67 13.87 3.14
CA ASN A 146 7.98 14.46 3.33
C ASN A 146 8.58 14.99 2.02
N GLY A 147 8.35 14.32 0.89
CA GLY A 147 8.76 14.80 -0.42
C GLY A 147 8.08 16.10 -0.83
N ILE A 148 6.78 16.27 -0.53
CA ILE A 148 6.03 17.50 -0.83
C ILE A 148 6.48 18.63 0.08
N VAL A 149 6.67 18.36 1.37
CA VAL A 149 6.98 19.37 2.38
C VAL A 149 8.46 19.80 2.31
N PHE A 150 9.33 19.04 1.65
CA PHE A 150 10.76 19.33 1.55
C PHE A 150 11.05 20.75 1.01
N MET A 151 10.53 21.08 -0.18
CA MET A 151 10.79 22.39 -0.80
C MET A 151 10.19 23.57 -0.01
N PRO A 152 8.91 23.53 0.42
CA PRO A 152 8.34 24.59 1.26
C PRO A 152 9.14 24.82 2.54
N VAL A 153 9.58 23.77 3.23
CA VAL A 153 10.39 23.89 4.44
C VAL A 153 11.75 24.52 4.12
N SER A 154 12.39 24.13 3.00
CA SER A 154 13.65 24.75 2.59
C SER A 154 13.48 26.25 2.31
N ILE A 155 12.46 26.63 1.54
CA ILE A 155 12.19 28.03 1.23
C ILE A 155 11.93 28.84 2.51
N MET A 156 11.09 28.33 3.41
CA MET A 156 10.74 28.99 4.68
C MET A 156 11.97 29.16 5.58
N THR A 157 12.77 28.10 5.74
CA THR A 157 13.97 28.16 6.59
C THR A 157 15.05 29.04 5.99
N GLY A 158 15.18 29.08 4.65
CA GLY A 158 16.07 30.03 3.95
C GLY A 158 15.64 31.46 4.16
N TYR A 159 14.36 31.77 4.05
CA TYR A 159 13.80 33.10 4.32
C TYR A 159 14.06 33.55 5.78
N ILE A 160 13.82 32.66 6.76
CA ILE A 160 14.07 32.94 8.18
C ILE A 160 15.56 33.17 8.43
N ALA A 161 16.41 32.32 7.84
CA ALA A 161 17.86 32.48 7.96
C ALA A 161 18.36 33.81 7.38
N ASP A 162 17.79 34.28 6.27
CA ASP A 162 18.10 35.59 5.71
C ASP A 162 17.61 36.73 6.60
N LEU A 163 16.39 36.62 7.10
CA LEU A 163 15.80 37.66 7.96
C LEU A 163 16.59 37.86 9.28
N VAL A 164 17.01 36.73 9.90
CA VAL A 164 17.66 36.77 11.24
C VAL A 164 19.14 36.96 11.16
N PHE A 165 19.81 36.26 10.26
CA PHE A 165 21.29 36.22 10.19
C PHE A 165 21.86 36.95 9.00
N ARG A 166 21.01 37.45 8.09
CA ARG A 166 21.42 38.03 6.80
C ARG A 166 22.33 37.13 5.96
N GLN A 167 22.17 35.83 6.11
CA GLN A 167 22.98 34.77 5.49
C GLN A 167 22.09 33.65 4.94
N GLY A 168 20.88 33.95 4.52
CA GLY A 168 19.95 32.96 3.93
C GLY A 168 19.86 33.10 2.42
N TRP A 169 19.51 31.99 1.78
CA TRP A 169 19.16 31.93 0.35
C TRP A 169 17.75 31.40 0.21
N ILE A 170 16.92 32.11 -0.51
CA ILE A 170 15.57 31.62 -0.83
C ILE A 170 15.71 30.58 -1.95
N SER A 171 15.74 29.31 -1.59
CA SER A 171 16.03 28.22 -2.51
C SER A 171 15.18 26.97 -2.16
N PRO A 172 14.85 26.12 -3.15
CA PRO A 172 14.07 24.89 -2.94
C PRO A 172 14.84 23.80 -2.16
N TYR A 173 16.13 23.99 -1.91
CA TYR A 173 16.98 23.13 -1.11
C TYR A 173 17.97 23.97 -0.28
N PRO A 174 18.45 23.46 0.87
CA PRO A 174 19.29 24.24 1.76
C PRO A 174 20.66 24.55 1.14
N ILE A 175 21.06 25.84 1.19
CA ILE A 175 22.33 26.34 0.68
C ILE A 175 23.05 27.12 1.81
N GLY A 176 24.35 26.84 1.97
CA GLY A 176 25.15 27.46 3.04
C GLY A 176 24.90 26.84 4.42
N ILE A 177 25.79 27.13 5.36
CA ILE A 177 25.82 26.45 6.67
C ILE A 177 24.58 26.81 7.51
N VAL A 178 24.26 28.11 7.61
CA VAL A 178 23.13 28.57 8.46
C VAL A 178 21.80 28.05 7.98
N HIS A 179 21.54 28.15 6.67
CA HIS A 179 20.32 27.62 6.07
C HIS A 179 20.24 26.11 6.25
N THR A 180 21.32 25.35 6.01
CA THR A 180 21.35 23.90 6.15
C THR A 180 21.08 23.45 7.58
N LEU A 181 21.65 24.11 8.58
CA LEU A 181 21.39 23.78 9.99
C LEU A 181 19.95 24.09 10.40
N ALA A 182 19.42 25.25 10.02
CA ALA A 182 18.02 25.61 10.29
C ALA A 182 17.05 24.63 9.62
N PHE A 183 17.30 24.31 8.36
CA PHE A 183 16.52 23.31 7.61
C PHE A 183 16.58 21.93 8.27
N ALA A 184 17.78 21.45 8.65
CA ALA A 184 17.95 20.13 9.25
C ALA A 184 17.13 19.99 10.54
N VAL A 185 17.14 20.98 11.43
CA VAL A 185 16.37 20.96 12.67
C VAL A 185 14.88 20.90 12.40
N VAL A 186 14.36 21.76 11.54
CA VAL A 186 12.92 21.82 11.23
C VAL A 186 12.49 20.56 10.47
N TYR A 187 13.24 20.15 9.46
CA TYR A 187 12.87 19.02 8.62
C TYR A 187 12.94 17.68 9.36
N LEU A 188 13.94 17.46 10.23
CA LEU A 188 13.98 16.29 11.12
C LEU A 188 12.77 16.23 12.06
N SER A 189 12.35 17.37 12.59
CA SER A 189 11.14 17.45 13.41
C SER A 189 9.89 17.05 12.60
N VAL A 190 9.78 17.50 11.34
CA VAL A 190 8.68 17.13 10.43
C VAL A 190 8.72 15.64 10.10
N LEU A 191 9.90 15.07 9.82
CA LEU A 191 10.08 13.63 9.56
C LEU A 191 9.57 12.77 10.72
N ILE A 192 9.96 13.11 11.94
CA ILE A 192 9.58 12.39 13.15
C ILE A 192 8.08 12.54 13.41
N MET A 193 7.57 13.76 13.38
CA MET A 193 6.18 14.05 13.68
C MET A 193 5.23 13.40 12.66
N SER A 194 5.55 13.47 11.37
CA SER A 194 4.74 12.82 10.32
C SER A 194 4.69 11.30 10.47
N TYR A 195 5.81 10.67 10.85
CA TYR A 195 5.84 9.23 11.12
C TYR A 195 4.92 8.85 12.29
N PHE A 196 5.01 9.55 13.42
CA PHE A 196 4.18 9.26 14.59
C PHE A 196 2.68 9.48 14.31
N ILE A 197 2.34 10.55 13.58
CA ILE A 197 0.94 10.82 13.19
C ILE A 197 0.39 9.69 12.33
N LEU A 198 1.14 9.25 11.30
CA LEU A 198 0.72 8.17 10.42
C LEU A 198 0.59 6.84 11.17
N LYS A 199 1.54 6.51 12.05
CA LYS A 199 1.52 5.31 12.87
C LYS A 199 0.28 5.29 13.79
N LYS A 200 0.04 6.36 14.53
CA LYS A 200 -1.13 6.49 15.42
C LYS A 200 -2.46 6.37 14.64
N ARG A 201 -2.52 6.97 13.44
CA ARG A 201 -3.70 6.87 12.57
C ARG A 201 -3.95 5.43 12.09
N GLN A 202 -2.92 4.65 11.89
CA GLN A 202 -3.05 3.25 11.51
C GLN A 202 -3.48 2.38 12.69
N GLU A 203 -2.91 2.57 13.87
CA GLU A 203 -3.28 1.87 15.10
C GLU A 203 -4.76 2.08 15.45
N ASN A 204 -5.22 3.32 15.50
CA ASN A 204 -6.62 3.65 15.75
C ASN A 204 -7.59 3.01 14.76
N ALA A 205 -7.16 2.80 13.53
CA ALA A 205 -7.99 2.21 12.51
C ALA A 205 -8.06 0.67 12.60
N VAL A 206 -7.04 0.02 13.15
CA VAL A 206 -7.05 -1.43 13.44
C VAL A 206 -7.95 -1.72 14.62
N ASP A 207 -7.94 -0.85 15.63
CA ASP A 207 -8.79 -1.03 16.83
C ASP A 207 -10.28 -0.90 16.50
N ILE A 208 -10.67 0.02 15.62
CA ILE A 208 -12.06 0.15 15.15
C ILE A 208 -12.52 -1.13 14.41
N GLN A 209 -11.66 -1.75 13.61
CA GLN A 209 -11.99 -3.00 12.90
C GLN A 209 -12.16 -4.23 13.81
N LYS A 210 -11.62 -4.20 15.04
CA LYS A 210 -11.80 -5.28 16.02
C LYS A 210 -13.13 -5.20 16.77
N PHE A 211 -13.81 -4.05 16.73
CA PHE A 211 -15.09 -3.83 17.41
C PHE A 211 -16.32 -4.10 16.53
N TYR A 212 -16.12 -4.35 15.23
CA TYR A 212 -17.15 -4.76 14.28
C TYR A 212 -16.85 -6.16 13.71
#